data_67293ad0b73c843a0e7d03ce9f20a246
#
_entry.id   67293ad0b73c843a0e7d03ce9f20a246
#
_cell.length_a   1.000
_cell.length_b   1.000
_cell.length_c   1.000
_cell.angle_alpha   90.00
_cell.angle_beta   90.00
_cell.angle_gamma   90.00
#
_symmetry.space_group_name_H-M   'P 1'
#
loop_
_entity.id
_entity.type
_entity.pdbx_description
1 polymer ?
#
loop_
_entity_poly.entity_id
_entity_poly.type
_entity_poly.pdbx_seq_one_letter_code
_entity_poly.pdbx_strand_id
1 'polypeptide(L)' 'MTLKDAKVGQTVKVLKLVGAGPVKRRIMDMGITKGQTIHVRKVAPLGDPMEVTVRGYELSVRKADAQMIEVEPAGEVA' A
#
# COMPACT_ATOMS: atom_id res chain seq x y z
N MET A 1 11.51 1.40 -0.26
CA MET A 1 10.75 0.25 0.30
C MET A 1 9.44 0.10 -0.44
N THR A 2 8.85 -1.06 -0.38
CA THR A 2 7.53 -1.27 -0.97
C THR A 2 6.49 -1.36 0.14
N LEU A 3 5.22 -1.31 -0.23
CA LEU A 3 4.13 -1.42 0.74
C LEU A 3 4.23 -2.74 1.52
N LYS A 4 4.74 -3.78 0.89
CA LYS A 4 4.92 -5.06 1.55
C LYS A 4 5.82 -4.94 2.78
N ASP A 5 6.76 -4.00 2.76
CA ASP A 5 7.70 -3.81 3.86
C ASP A 5 7.14 -2.96 4.99
N ALA A 6 6.01 -2.33 4.78
CA ALA A 6 5.40 -1.47 5.79
C ALA A 6 4.82 -2.32 6.93
N LYS A 7 4.87 -1.77 8.12
CA LYS A 7 4.42 -2.47 9.32
C LYS A 7 3.07 -1.96 9.79
N VAL A 8 2.39 -2.78 10.57
CA VAL A 8 1.12 -2.39 11.16
C VAL A 8 1.30 -1.08 11.93
N GLY A 9 0.39 -0.15 11.70
CA GLY A 9 0.42 1.16 12.33
C GLY A 9 1.22 2.19 11.57
N GLN A 10 1.97 1.77 10.56
CA GLN A 10 2.78 2.69 9.80
C GLN A 10 1.96 3.39 8.72
N THR A 11 2.26 4.66 8.49
CA THR A 11 1.67 5.43 7.40
C THR A 11 2.76 5.69 6.38
N VAL A 12 2.46 5.43 5.11
CA VAL A 12 3.43 5.59 4.04
C VAL A 12 2.81 6.37 2.89
N LYS A 13 3.66 6.91 2.04
CA LYS A 13 3.24 7.67 0.86
C LYS A 13 3.69 6.93 -0.38
N VAL A 14 2.81 6.81 -1.35
CA VAL A 14 3.12 6.12 -2.60
C VAL A 14 4.04 6.97 -3.46
N LEU A 15 5.20 6.41 -3.82
CA LEU A 15 6.15 7.08 -4.69
C LEU A 15 5.86 6.74 -6.15
N LYS A 16 5.63 5.46 -6.44
CA LYS A 16 5.31 5.02 -7.79
C LYS A 16 4.82 3.59 -7.76
N LEU A 17 4.21 3.16 -8.84
CA LEU A 17 3.81 1.78 -9.04
C LEU A 17 4.84 1.14 -9.95
N VAL A 18 5.42 0.03 -9.53
CA VAL A 18 6.50 -0.63 -10.26
C VAL A 18 5.89 -1.67 -11.18
N GLY A 19 4.94 -2.18 -11.22
CA GLY A 19 4.40 -3.17 -12.14
C GLY A 19 4.05 -2.54 -13.47
N ALA A 20 3.57 -3.35 -14.36
CA ALA A 20 3.14 -2.92 -15.67
C ALA A 20 1.86 -3.67 -16.04
N GLY A 21 1.13 -3.14 -17.02
CA GLY A 21 -0.04 -3.80 -17.57
C GLY A 21 -1.17 -3.96 -16.58
N PRO A 22 -1.81 -5.15 -16.57
CA PRO A 22 -3.01 -5.37 -15.75
C PRO A 22 -2.80 -5.18 -14.26
N VAL A 23 -1.63 -5.51 -13.75
CA VAL A 23 -1.35 -5.39 -12.31
C VAL A 23 -1.37 -3.93 -11.91
N LYS A 24 -0.68 -3.09 -12.67
CA LYS A 24 -0.63 -1.66 -12.38
C LYS A 24 -2.02 -1.05 -12.47
N ARG A 25 -2.77 -1.42 -13.49
CA ARG A 25 -4.12 -0.90 -13.66
C ARG A 25 -5.01 -1.29 -12.49
N ARG A 26 -4.92 -2.54 -12.05
CA ARG A 26 -5.73 -3.02 -10.93
C ARG A 26 -5.43 -2.24 -9.66
N ILE A 27 -4.15 -1.98 -9.41
CA ILE A 27 -3.75 -1.22 -8.22
C ILE A 27 -4.30 0.20 -8.31
N MET A 28 -4.20 0.82 -9.48
CA MET A 28 -4.72 2.17 -9.68
C MET A 28 -6.23 2.21 -9.50
N ASP A 29 -6.93 1.18 -9.96
CA ASP A 29 -8.38 1.10 -9.83
C ASP A 29 -8.82 1.00 -8.37
N MET A 30 -7.96 0.53 -7.50
CA MET A 30 -8.24 0.50 -6.07
C MET A 30 -8.05 1.87 -5.42
N GLY A 31 -7.62 2.87 -6.17
CA GLY A 31 -7.39 4.20 -5.64
C GLY A 31 -5.96 4.43 -5.16
N ILE A 32 -5.09 3.48 -5.39
CA ILE A 32 -3.69 3.61 -4.97
C ILE A 32 -2.90 4.19 -6.12
N THR A 33 -2.64 5.49 -6.04
CA THR A 33 -1.91 6.20 -7.08
C THR A 33 -0.78 6.99 -6.46
N LYS A 34 0.11 7.49 -7.31
CA LYS A 34 1.26 8.27 -6.85
C LYS A 34 0.81 9.43 -5.97
N GLY A 35 1.48 9.58 -4.84
CA GLY A 35 1.20 10.68 -3.91
C GLY A 35 0.16 10.34 -2.86
N GLN A 36 -0.53 9.22 -2.98
CA GLN A 36 -1.51 8.82 -1.98
C GLN A 36 -0.85 8.37 -0.70
N THR A 37 -1.52 8.64 0.42
CA THR A 37 -1.08 8.19 1.72
C THR A 37 -1.81 6.90 2.06
N ILE A 38 -1.08 5.91 2.53
CA ILE A 38 -1.63 4.62 2.91
C ILE A 38 -1.30 4.35 4.37
N HIS A 39 -2.30 4.00 5.15
CA HIS A 39 -2.11 3.61 6.54
C HIS A 39 -2.33 2.11 6.67
N VAL A 40 -1.34 1.39 7.20
CA VAL A 40 -1.43 -0.06 7.37
C VAL A 40 -2.15 -0.36 8.67
N ARG A 41 -3.33 -0.98 8.57
CA ARG A 41 -4.14 -1.29 9.75
C ARG A 41 -3.84 -2.65 10.33
N LYS A 42 -3.76 -3.65 9.47
CA LYS A 42 -3.53 -5.03 9.89
C LYS A 42 -2.78 -5.77 8.81
N VAL A 43 -2.13 -6.84 9.21
CA VAL A 43 -1.49 -7.76 8.29
C VAL A 43 -1.88 -9.16 8.76
N ALA A 44 -2.36 -10.00 7.86
CA ALA A 44 -2.74 -11.36 8.21
C ALA A 44 -1.52 -12.11 8.76
N PRO A 45 -1.73 -13.16 9.55
CA PRO A 45 -0.63 -13.87 10.21
C PRO A 45 0.52 -14.28 9.30
N LEU A 46 0.22 -14.60 8.04
CA LEU A 46 1.25 -14.99 7.09
C LEU A 46 1.73 -13.82 6.22
N GLY A 47 1.31 -12.61 6.56
CA GLY A 47 1.71 -11.43 5.80
C GLY A 47 0.83 -11.14 4.59
N ASP A 48 -0.26 -11.88 4.40
CA ASP A 48 -1.08 -11.75 3.21
C ASP A 48 -2.52 -12.15 3.54
N PRO A 49 -3.51 -11.28 3.30
CA PRO A 49 -3.37 -9.93 2.75
C PRO A 49 -3.04 -8.88 3.82
N MET A 50 -2.75 -7.67 3.35
CA MET A 50 -2.60 -6.51 4.22
C MET A 50 -3.89 -5.71 4.16
N GLU A 51 -4.36 -5.22 5.30
CA GLU A 51 -5.51 -4.33 5.33
C GLU A 51 -5.02 -2.93 5.56
N VAL A 52 -5.38 -2.05 4.65
CA VAL A 52 -4.91 -0.68 4.68
C VAL A 52 -6.06 0.30 4.51
N THR A 53 -5.83 1.55 4.89
CA THR A 53 -6.76 2.63 4.67
C THR A 53 -6.17 3.59 3.66
N VAL A 54 -6.93 3.86 2.60
CA VAL A 54 -6.54 4.81 1.57
C VAL A 54 -7.71 5.71 1.29
N ARG A 55 -7.51 7.02 1.42
CA ARG A 55 -8.56 8.02 1.15
C ARG A 55 -9.84 7.77 1.95
N GLY A 56 -9.69 7.26 3.17
CA GLY A 56 -10.84 6.97 4.01
C GLY A 56 -11.52 5.65 3.75
N TYR A 57 -11.05 4.89 2.78
CA TYR A 57 -11.60 3.58 2.47
C TYR A 57 -10.67 2.49 2.97
N GLU A 58 -11.26 1.38 3.41
CA GLU A 58 -10.49 0.22 3.84
C GLU A 58 -10.37 -0.74 2.67
N LEU A 59 -9.14 -1.15 2.41
CA LEU A 59 -8.83 -2.04 1.30
C LEU A 59 -8.00 -3.22 1.80
N SER A 60 -8.16 -4.36 1.13
CA SER A 60 -7.28 -5.51 1.33
C SER A 60 -6.33 -5.55 0.13
N VAL A 61 -5.04 -5.56 0.39
CA VAL A 61 -4.03 -5.57 -0.66
C VAL A 61 -3.24 -6.86 -0.53
N ARG A 62 -3.16 -7.62 -1.61
CA ARG A 62 -2.39 -8.85 -1.59
C ARG A 62 -0.91 -8.54 -1.57
N LYS A 63 -0.15 -9.42 -0.93
CA LYS A 63 1.28 -9.26 -0.84
C LYS A 63 1.92 -9.09 -2.22
N ALA A 64 1.46 -9.86 -3.20
CA ALA A 64 1.99 -9.75 -4.55
C ALA A 64 1.78 -8.36 -5.15
N ASP A 65 0.65 -7.73 -4.84
CA ASP A 65 0.39 -6.37 -5.32
C ASP A 65 1.16 -5.35 -4.50
N ALA A 66 1.29 -5.57 -3.19
CA ALA A 66 2.02 -4.65 -2.33
C ALA A 66 3.48 -4.53 -2.74
N GLN A 67 4.06 -5.58 -3.29
CA GLN A 67 5.43 -5.56 -3.77
C GLN A 67 5.62 -4.59 -4.93
N MET A 68 4.55 -4.27 -5.63
CA MET A 68 4.60 -3.40 -6.80
C MET A 68 4.35 -1.94 -6.46
N ILE A 69 4.18 -1.62 -5.19
CA ILE A 69 3.89 -0.25 -4.75
C ILE A 69 5.10 0.27 -3.99
N GLU A 70 5.86 1.16 -4.64
CA GLU A 70 7.00 1.81 -4.00
C GLU A 70 6.48 2.90 -3.08
N VAL A 71 6.93 2.88 -1.84
CA VAL A 71 6.48 3.84 -0.84
C VAL A 71 7.65 4.38 -0.02
N GLU A 72 7.37 5.44 0.72
CA GLU A 72 8.30 5.95 1.71
C GLU A 72 7.50 6.23 2.98
N PRO A 73 8.15 6.25 4.16
CA PRO A 73 7.45 6.61 5.38
C PRO A 73 6.88 8.02 5.23
N ALA A 74 5.60 8.18 5.58
CA ALA A 74 4.96 9.47 5.45
C ALA A 74 5.16 10.33 6.70
N GLY A 75 5.82 9.88 7.63
CA GLY A 75 6.14 10.59 8.77
C GLY A 75 5.03 10.80 9.71
N GLU A 76 4.90 10.81 10.23
CA GLU A 76 4.17 11.13 10.91
C GLU A 76 4.37 11.85 11.85
N VAL A 77 4.11 12.09 12.17
CA VAL A 77 4.22 12.72 12.81
C VAL A 77 4.14 12.95 13.76
N ALA A 78 4.29 13.03 13.94
CA ALA A 78 4.34 13.11 14.96
C ALA A 78 3.97 13.55 15.79
#